data_c229b0337c2f1110f495272c0a51f0d4
#
_entry.id   c229b0337c2f1110f495272c0a51f0d4
#
_cell.length_a   1.000
_cell.length_b   1.000
_cell.length_c   1.000
_cell.angle_alpha   90.00
_cell.angle_beta   90.00
_cell.angle_gamma   90.00
#
_symmetry.space_group_name_H-M   'P 1'
#
loop_
_entity.id
_entity.type
_entity.pdbx_description
1 polymer ?
#
loop_
_entity_poly.entity_id
_entity_poly.type
_entity_poly.pdbx_seq_one_letter_code
_entity_poly.pdbx_strand_id
1 'polypeptide(L)'
;MDFGDDLELVGAEITVKEINYVSELTGLTFPDDTEPVGYYFLGSGIDRSLVLKVMIQGDQREEFLKNEIFEKGNDAKSNHHIAKQQEWWKVNELTERIDRKFELPKLKYVECTVGLEEGKTFVYVTWFEI
;
A
#
# COMPACT_ATOMS: atom_id res chain seq x y z
N MET A 1 -5.74 8.54 -26.42
CA MET A 1 -4.72 8.23 -25.41
C MET A 1 -5.13 8.77 -24.07
N ASP A 2 -5.09 7.94 -23.10
CA ASP A 2 -5.71 8.23 -21.82
C ASP A 2 -4.66 8.53 -20.78
N PHE A 3 -4.14 9.74 -20.85
CA PHE A 3 -3.22 10.19 -19.83
C PHE A 3 -3.94 10.22 -18.49
N GLY A 4 -3.43 9.46 -17.59
CA GLY A 4 -3.93 9.52 -16.25
C GLY A 4 -5.29 8.89 -16.05
N ASP A 5 -5.59 7.83 -16.78
CA ASP A 5 -6.78 7.05 -16.48
C ASP A 5 -6.65 6.40 -15.12
N ASP A 6 -7.74 6.40 -14.39
CA ASP A 6 -7.82 5.68 -13.14
C ASP A 6 -8.00 4.19 -13.43
N LEU A 7 -7.35 3.35 -12.63
CA LEU A 7 -7.39 1.91 -12.80
C LEU A 7 -7.59 1.22 -11.47
N GLU A 8 -8.64 0.42 -11.37
CA GLU A 8 -8.88 -0.41 -10.20
C GLU A 8 -8.79 -1.88 -10.59
N LEU A 9 -8.00 -2.65 -9.85
CA LEU A 9 -7.87 -4.10 -10.02
C LEU A 9 -8.15 -4.77 -8.68
N VAL A 10 -8.75 -5.95 -8.71
CA VAL A 10 -9.02 -6.71 -7.47
C VAL A 10 -8.61 -8.16 -7.64
N GLY A 11 -8.07 -8.74 -6.56
CA GLY A 11 -7.72 -10.15 -6.48
C GLY A 11 -6.80 -10.60 -7.61
N ALA A 12 -7.23 -11.60 -8.35
CA ALA A 12 -6.42 -12.22 -9.42
C ALA A 12 -6.16 -11.30 -10.60
N GLU A 13 -6.85 -10.19 -10.72
CA GLU A 13 -6.55 -9.18 -11.74
C GLU A 13 -5.21 -8.49 -11.50
N ILE A 14 -4.74 -8.50 -10.25
CA ILE A 14 -3.47 -7.88 -9.86
C ILE A 14 -2.37 -8.92 -10.09
N THR A 15 -1.39 -8.57 -10.92
CA THR A 15 -0.29 -9.46 -11.25
C THR A 15 0.99 -9.02 -10.54
N VAL A 16 2.04 -9.81 -10.70
CA VAL A 16 3.36 -9.46 -10.17
C VAL A 16 3.84 -8.13 -10.73
N LYS A 17 3.35 -7.75 -11.90
CA LYS A 17 3.69 -6.47 -12.54
C LYS A 17 3.29 -5.28 -11.65
N GLU A 18 2.06 -5.28 -11.13
CA GLU A 18 1.58 -4.21 -10.26
C GLU A 18 2.33 -4.20 -8.92
N ILE A 19 2.57 -5.38 -8.35
CA ILE A 19 3.32 -5.50 -7.10
C ILE A 19 4.73 -4.93 -7.27
N ASN A 20 5.41 -5.28 -8.38
CA ASN A 20 6.75 -4.78 -8.66
C ASN A 20 6.75 -3.27 -8.88
N TYR A 21 5.71 -2.74 -9.52
CA TYR A 21 5.58 -1.30 -9.72
C TYR A 21 5.48 -0.56 -8.38
N VAL A 22 4.67 -1.08 -7.46
CA VAL A 22 4.56 -0.51 -6.11
C VAL A 22 5.91 -0.59 -5.39
N SER A 23 6.61 -1.72 -5.49
CA SER A 23 7.94 -1.87 -4.90
C SER A 23 8.92 -0.83 -5.43
N GLU A 24 8.91 -0.57 -6.73
CA GLU A 24 9.78 0.44 -7.33
C GLU A 24 9.45 1.85 -6.86
N LEU A 25 8.16 2.17 -6.75
CA LEU A 25 7.74 3.50 -6.34
C LEU A 25 8.00 3.78 -4.86
N THR A 26 7.83 2.77 -4.01
CA THR A 26 7.83 2.96 -2.56
C THR A 26 9.11 2.50 -1.87
N GLY A 27 9.88 1.65 -2.51
CA GLY A 27 11.03 1.01 -1.88
C GLY A 27 10.66 -0.18 -1.00
N LEU A 28 9.38 -0.54 -0.94
CA LEU A 28 8.94 -1.69 -0.15
C LEU A 28 9.29 -3.00 -0.85
N THR A 29 9.68 -4.00 -0.06
CA THR A 29 9.89 -5.36 -0.53
C THR A 29 8.80 -6.25 0.05
N PHE A 30 8.10 -6.97 -0.80
CA PHE A 30 7.02 -7.86 -0.39
C PHE A 30 7.48 -9.32 -0.43
N PRO A 31 7.00 -10.17 0.51
CA PRO A 31 7.30 -11.61 0.46
C PRO A 31 6.80 -12.26 -0.83
N ASP A 32 7.43 -13.37 -1.23
CA ASP A 32 7.08 -14.06 -2.47
C ASP A 32 5.66 -14.59 -2.51
N ASP A 33 5.13 -14.96 -1.35
CA ASP A 33 3.76 -15.51 -1.24
C ASP A 33 2.72 -14.46 -0.88
N THR A 34 3.03 -13.19 -1.15
CA THR A 34 2.08 -12.09 -0.96
C THR A 34 0.86 -12.27 -1.86
N GLU A 35 -0.33 -12.17 -1.27
CA GLU A 35 -1.58 -12.27 -2.01
C GLU A 35 -2.19 -10.88 -2.22
N PRO A 36 -2.28 -10.39 -3.46
CA PRO A 36 -2.90 -9.09 -3.71
C PRO A 36 -4.40 -9.14 -3.47
N VAL A 37 -4.94 -8.07 -2.90
CA VAL A 37 -6.37 -7.92 -2.63
C VAL A 37 -6.96 -6.81 -3.47
N GLY A 38 -6.36 -5.63 -3.46
CA GLY A 38 -6.87 -4.51 -4.22
C GLY A 38 -5.77 -3.54 -4.63
N TYR A 39 -5.95 -2.91 -5.78
CA TYR A 39 -5.02 -1.96 -6.37
C TYR A 39 -5.83 -0.86 -7.02
N TYR A 40 -5.52 0.38 -6.72
CA TYR A 40 -6.21 1.51 -7.32
C TYR A 40 -5.21 2.60 -7.66
N PHE A 41 -5.07 2.89 -8.95
CA PHE A 41 -4.18 3.92 -9.46
C PHE A 41 -4.99 5.11 -9.93
N LEU A 42 -4.71 6.27 -9.35
CA LEU A 42 -5.30 7.54 -9.76
C LEU A 42 -4.30 8.28 -10.63
N GLY A 43 -4.50 8.21 -11.92
CA GLY A 43 -3.62 8.85 -12.87
C GLY A 43 -4.18 10.12 -13.49
N SER A 44 -5.48 10.38 -13.28
CA SER A 44 -6.13 11.57 -13.80
C SER A 44 -5.80 12.77 -12.91
N GLY A 45 -5.35 13.85 -13.51
CA GLY A 45 -4.98 15.04 -12.78
C GLY A 45 -3.47 15.28 -12.78
N ILE A 46 -3.03 16.27 -12.02
CA ILE A 46 -1.64 16.70 -11.98
C ILE A 46 -0.81 15.76 -11.12
N ASP A 47 -1.35 15.37 -9.98
CA ASP A 47 -0.63 14.57 -9.00
C ASP A 47 -1.15 13.13 -9.02
N ARG A 48 -0.24 12.19 -9.28
CA ARG A 48 -0.61 10.77 -9.31
C ARG A 48 -0.65 10.23 -7.89
N SER A 49 -1.49 9.22 -7.71
CA SER A 49 -1.55 8.48 -6.44
C SER A 49 -1.92 7.03 -6.70
N LEU A 50 -1.61 6.18 -5.73
CA LEU A 50 -1.74 4.74 -5.86
C LEU A 50 -1.96 4.15 -4.49
N VAL A 51 -2.90 3.21 -4.39
CA VAL A 51 -3.11 2.45 -3.16
C VAL A 51 -3.08 0.95 -3.48
N LEU A 52 -2.57 0.18 -2.54
CA LEU A 52 -2.46 -1.26 -2.66
C LEU A 52 -2.82 -1.91 -1.33
N LYS A 53 -3.64 -2.95 -1.39
CA LYS A 53 -3.89 -3.82 -0.23
C LYS A 53 -3.43 -5.22 -0.59
N VAL A 54 -2.60 -5.80 0.27
CA VAL A 54 -2.14 -7.18 0.11
C VAL A 54 -2.28 -7.92 1.43
N MET A 55 -2.38 -9.24 1.34
CA MET A 55 -2.31 -10.13 2.50
C MET A 55 -0.97 -10.83 2.49
N ILE A 56 -0.30 -10.88 3.64
CA ILE A 56 0.95 -11.62 3.79
C ILE A 56 0.75 -12.72 4.82
N GLN A 57 1.56 -13.79 4.73
CA GLN A 57 1.50 -14.86 5.70
C GLN A 57 1.94 -14.32 7.07
N GLY A 58 1.31 -14.82 8.13
CA GLY A 58 1.59 -14.32 9.48
C GLY A 58 3.05 -14.47 9.88
N ASP A 59 3.72 -15.53 9.41
CA ASP A 59 5.14 -15.75 9.70
C ASP A 59 6.07 -14.83 8.88
N GLN A 60 5.55 -14.11 7.91
CA GLN A 60 6.31 -13.15 7.12
C GLN A 60 6.18 -11.71 7.63
N ARG A 61 5.34 -11.49 8.63
CA ARG A 61 5.10 -10.15 9.16
C ARG A 61 6.38 -9.49 9.67
N GLU A 62 7.17 -10.19 10.46
CA GLU A 62 8.40 -9.63 11.01
C GLU A 62 9.40 -9.29 9.92
N GLU A 63 9.51 -10.13 8.89
CA GLU A 63 10.38 -9.87 7.76
C GLU A 63 9.92 -8.61 7.00
N PHE A 64 8.61 -8.47 6.80
CA PHE A 64 8.08 -7.28 6.15
C PHE A 64 8.37 -6.01 6.97
N LEU A 65 8.29 -6.09 8.28
CA LEU A 65 8.57 -4.95 9.16
C LEU A 65 10.04 -4.52 9.17
N LYS A 66 10.93 -5.26 8.50
CA LYS A 66 12.32 -4.86 8.29
C LYS A 66 12.47 -3.87 7.13
N ASN A 67 11.42 -3.63 6.37
CA ASN A 67 11.47 -2.60 5.32
C ASN A 67 11.86 -1.25 5.92
N GLU A 68 12.59 -0.45 5.13
CA GLU A 68 13.16 0.81 5.59
C GLU A 68 12.12 1.77 6.17
N ILE A 69 10.91 1.77 5.63
CA ILE A 69 9.84 2.65 6.11
C ILE A 69 9.53 2.44 7.60
N PHE A 70 9.67 1.20 8.08
CA PHE A 70 9.39 0.89 9.49
C PHE A 70 10.54 1.24 10.41
N GLU A 71 11.74 1.42 9.86
CA GLU A 71 12.91 1.85 10.64
C GLU A 71 13.07 3.37 10.62
N LYS A 72 12.88 3.99 9.45
CA LYS A 72 13.16 5.41 9.22
C LYS A 72 11.92 6.28 9.09
N GLY A 73 10.76 5.68 8.87
CA GLY A 73 9.52 6.43 8.72
C GLY A 73 9.01 7.00 10.02
N ASN A 74 8.16 8.00 9.92
CA ASN A 74 7.52 8.61 11.08
C ASN A 74 6.37 7.74 11.57
N ASP A 75 6.30 7.57 12.89
CA ASP A 75 5.23 6.83 13.56
C ASP A 75 4.02 7.75 13.71
N ALA A 76 3.15 7.72 12.71
CA ALA A 76 1.96 8.57 12.70
C ALA A 76 0.82 7.81 12.05
N LYS A 77 -0.34 7.82 12.68
CA LYS A 77 -1.52 7.14 12.14
C LYS A 77 -1.88 7.72 10.78
N SER A 78 -1.95 6.84 9.80
CA SER A 78 -2.32 7.22 8.44
C SER A 78 -3.83 7.11 8.26
N ASN A 79 -4.43 8.07 7.59
CA ASN A 79 -5.85 8.00 7.23
C ASN A 79 -6.08 7.44 5.83
N HIS A 80 -5.04 7.30 5.02
CA HIS A 80 -5.12 6.71 3.67
C HIS A 80 -6.33 7.24 2.88
N HIS A 81 -6.47 8.54 2.81
CA HIS A 81 -7.70 9.18 2.33
C HIS A 81 -8.04 8.91 0.85
N ILE A 82 -7.11 8.36 0.08
CA ILE A 82 -7.28 8.20 -1.36
C ILE A 82 -8.26 7.09 -1.73
N ALA A 83 -8.28 5.99 -0.96
CA ALA A 83 -9.06 4.80 -1.29
C ALA A 83 -10.33 4.62 -0.44
N LYS A 84 -10.91 5.69 0.04
CA LYS A 84 -12.06 5.61 0.96
C LYS A 84 -13.29 4.92 0.41
N GLN A 85 -13.48 4.92 -0.91
CA GLN A 85 -14.68 4.42 -1.54
C GLN A 85 -14.57 2.98 -2.04
N GLN A 86 -13.38 2.38 -2.00
CA GLN A 86 -13.19 1.01 -2.42
C GLN A 86 -13.66 0.04 -1.33
N GLU A 87 -14.48 -0.94 -1.71
CA GLU A 87 -15.04 -1.91 -0.76
C GLU A 87 -13.98 -2.72 -0.02
N TRP A 88 -12.88 -3.01 -0.69
CA TRP A 88 -11.78 -3.78 -0.10
C TRP A 88 -10.90 -2.94 0.83
N TRP A 89 -11.08 -1.64 0.88
CA TRP A 89 -10.26 -0.75 1.71
C TRP A 89 -10.87 -0.65 3.11
N LYS A 90 -10.32 -1.38 4.04
CA LYS A 90 -10.86 -1.51 5.41
C LYS A 90 -9.81 -1.17 6.46
N VAL A 91 -8.94 -0.22 6.16
CA VAL A 91 -7.80 0.12 7.02
C VAL A 91 -8.23 0.49 8.44
N ASN A 92 -9.40 1.11 8.60
CA ASN A 92 -9.90 1.50 9.92
C ASN A 92 -10.40 0.32 10.76
N GLU A 93 -10.57 -0.84 10.15
CA GLU A 93 -11.01 -2.04 10.86
C GLU A 93 -9.84 -2.90 11.36
N LEU A 94 -8.60 -2.50 11.04
CA LEU A 94 -7.42 -3.23 11.47
C LEU A 94 -7.21 -3.14 12.98
N THR A 95 -6.79 -4.25 13.57
CA THR A 95 -6.31 -4.30 14.93
C THR A 95 -4.79 -4.49 14.92
N GLU A 96 -4.13 -4.20 16.03
CA GLU A 96 -2.66 -4.31 16.17
C GLU A 96 -1.94 -3.61 15.01
N ARG A 97 -2.43 -2.43 14.62
CA ARG A 97 -1.90 -1.75 13.44
C ARG A 97 -0.62 -0.98 13.75
N ILE A 98 0.27 -1.01 12.77
CA ILE A 98 1.52 -0.24 12.79
C ILE A 98 1.47 0.66 11.55
N ASP A 99 1.49 1.96 11.78
CA ASP A 99 1.42 2.96 10.70
C ASP A 99 2.76 3.69 10.58
N ARG A 100 3.22 3.89 9.35
CA ARG A 100 4.43 4.66 9.08
C ARG A 100 4.22 5.57 7.88
N LYS A 101 4.81 6.76 7.96
CA LYS A 101 4.86 7.70 6.84
C LYS A 101 6.30 7.97 6.50
N PHE A 102 6.61 8.05 5.23
CA PHE A 102 7.97 8.27 4.76
C PHE A 102 7.96 9.22 3.57
N GLU A 103 8.85 10.22 3.62
CA GLU A 103 9.01 11.17 2.51
C GLU A 103 10.08 10.64 1.57
N LEU A 104 9.72 10.54 0.30
CA LEU A 104 10.61 10.12 -0.77
C LEU A 104 11.16 11.35 -1.49
N PRO A 105 12.22 11.21 -2.30
CA PRO A 105 12.72 12.34 -3.09
C PRO A 105 11.68 12.91 -4.04
N LYS A 106 11.80 14.19 -4.37
CA LYS A 106 10.98 14.88 -5.37
C LYS A 106 9.50 14.99 -4.98
N LEU A 107 9.24 15.29 -3.70
CA LEU A 107 7.91 15.54 -3.18
C LEU A 107 6.96 14.35 -3.38
N LYS A 108 7.45 13.16 -3.12
CA LYS A 108 6.66 11.94 -3.13
C LYS A 108 6.58 11.39 -1.73
N TYR A 109 5.47 10.73 -1.42
CA TYR A 109 5.22 10.25 -0.06
C TYR A 109 4.66 8.85 -0.10
N VAL A 110 4.96 8.07 0.94
CA VAL A 110 4.39 6.75 1.13
C VAL A 110 3.85 6.63 2.55
N GLU A 111 2.67 6.04 2.66
CA GLU A 111 2.06 5.67 3.93
C GLU A 111 1.85 4.17 3.89
N CYS A 112 2.28 3.47 4.94
CA CYS A 112 2.16 2.02 5.01
C CYS A 112 1.59 1.62 6.35
N THR A 113 0.58 0.78 6.33
CA THR A 113 -0.06 0.27 7.54
C THR A 113 -0.10 -1.25 7.49
N VAL A 114 0.36 -1.88 8.56
CA VAL A 114 0.29 -3.33 8.75
C VAL A 114 -0.61 -3.60 9.94
N GLY A 115 -1.52 -4.56 9.82
CA GLY A 115 -2.41 -4.90 10.93
C GLY A 115 -3.13 -6.20 10.68
N LEU A 116 -4.00 -6.55 11.62
CA LEU A 116 -4.80 -7.76 11.56
C LEU A 116 -6.24 -7.42 11.19
N GLU A 117 -6.78 -8.21 10.28
CA GLU A 117 -8.18 -8.16 9.88
C GLU A 117 -8.66 -9.61 9.82
N GLU A 118 -9.63 -9.95 10.66
CA GLU A 118 -10.13 -11.32 10.75
C GLU A 118 -9.03 -12.36 11.00
N GLY A 119 -8.05 -11.99 11.83
CA GLY A 119 -6.95 -12.89 12.20
C GLY A 119 -5.85 -13.05 11.15
N LYS A 120 -5.94 -12.33 10.04
CA LYS A 120 -4.96 -12.38 8.95
C LYS A 120 -4.19 -11.08 8.89
N THR A 121 -2.95 -11.14 8.44
CA THR A 121 -2.09 -9.96 8.32
C THR A 121 -2.28 -9.30 6.96
N PHE A 122 -2.65 -8.03 6.99
CA PHE A 122 -2.82 -7.23 5.78
C PHE A 122 -1.88 -6.04 5.79
N VAL A 123 -1.46 -5.63 4.60
CA VAL A 123 -0.63 -4.46 4.38
C VAL A 123 -1.39 -3.51 3.46
N TYR A 124 -1.50 -2.26 3.90
CA TYR A 124 -2.13 -1.19 3.13
C TYR A 124 -1.07 -0.16 2.79
N VAL A 125 -0.93 0.16 1.52
CA VAL A 125 0.08 1.10 1.05
C VAL A 125 -0.61 2.21 0.28
N THR A 126 -0.23 3.46 0.58
CA THR A 126 -0.63 4.62 -0.21
C THR A 126 0.63 5.35 -0.65
N TRP A 127 0.76 5.59 -1.93
CA TRP A 127 1.83 6.40 -2.52
C TRP A 127 1.21 7.57 -3.25
N PHE A 128 1.78 8.75 -3.08
CA PHE A 128 1.25 9.93 -3.78
C PHE A 128 2.33 10.97 -4.02
N GLU A 129 2.08 11.82 -5.01
CA GLU A 129 2.92 12.96 -5.37
C GLU A 129 2.23 14.25 -4.95
N ILE A 130 3.03 15.27 -4.71
CA ILE A 130 2.51 16.61 -4.48
C ILE A 130 3.10 17.57 -5.52
#